data_1b849324c8a7982ad324146e7a8d7dad
#
_entry.id   1b849324c8a7982ad324146e7a8d7dad
#
_cell.length_a   1.000
_cell.length_b   1.000
_cell.length_c   1.000
_cell.angle_alpha   90.00
_cell.angle_beta   90.00
_cell.angle_gamma   90.00
#
_symmetry.space_group_name_H-M   'P 1'
#
loop_
_entity.id
_entity.type
_entity.pdbx_description
1 polymer ?
#
loop_
_entity_poly.entity_id
_entity_poly.type
_entity_poly.pdbx_seq_one_letter_code
_entity_poly.pdbx_strand_id
1 'polypeptide(L)'
;MRYFYLLTLTLLSTLATAQVGVNNPNPQQALDVNGKLRVTNDGATPQAGTIRFNSSTGEFEGYDGTEWKILSLEKSGGAPTAPIPHGGRTSGILAGNTTAATCTFFPAAGGAGFTDVPPGRFFIITGITVEHNGVSATERIMDVIMGPGGTSIRTSQQQRLSGTTRNTVKMIGSLSSPLIILRAGERLRVFNNANSEAIVNVSYRGFLVDDLDY
;
A
#
# COMPACT_ATOMS: atom_id res chain seq x y z
N MET A 1 61.57 -9.53 38.59
CA MET A 1 60.86 -10.38 37.58
C MET A 1 59.41 -10.69 37.99
N ARG A 2 59.15 -11.11 39.25
CA ARG A 2 57.82 -11.55 39.73
C ARG A 2 56.72 -10.48 39.56
N TYR A 3 56.99 -9.21 39.82
CA TYR A 3 56.04 -8.09 39.66
C TYR A 3 55.86 -7.68 38.20
N PHE A 4 56.82 -7.92 37.33
CA PHE A 4 56.71 -7.65 35.90
C PHE A 4 55.71 -8.58 35.24
N TYR A 5 55.68 -9.87 35.60
CA TYR A 5 54.67 -10.83 35.09
C TYR A 5 53.25 -10.49 35.59
N LEU A 6 53.13 -10.05 36.83
CA LEU A 6 51.84 -9.60 37.37
C LEU A 6 51.32 -8.36 36.65
N LEU A 7 52.18 -7.40 36.36
CA LEU A 7 51.82 -6.17 35.65
C LEU A 7 51.43 -6.45 34.19
N THR A 8 52.15 -7.32 33.50
CA THR A 8 51.79 -7.72 32.11
C THR A 8 50.50 -8.50 32.07
N LEU A 9 50.23 -9.37 33.02
CA LEU A 9 48.98 -10.14 33.07
C LEU A 9 47.77 -9.26 33.33
N THR A 10 47.87 -8.25 34.21
CA THR A 10 46.81 -7.26 34.46
C THR A 10 46.59 -6.34 33.26
N LEU A 11 47.64 -5.97 32.52
CA LEU A 11 47.52 -5.11 31.36
C LEU A 11 46.85 -5.86 30.18
N LEU A 12 47.07 -7.16 30.01
CA LEU A 12 46.44 -7.98 28.96
C LEU A 12 44.91 -8.15 29.19
N SER A 13 44.48 -8.19 30.46
CA SER A 13 43.06 -8.40 30.78
C SER A 13 42.20 -7.17 30.48
N THR A 14 42.76 -5.98 30.32
CA THR A 14 42.01 -4.75 30.00
C THR A 14 41.67 -4.57 28.52
N LEU A 15 42.20 -5.42 27.62
CA LEU A 15 41.99 -5.36 26.18
C LEU A 15 40.88 -6.35 25.69
N ALA A 16 40.28 -7.08 26.60
CA ALA A 16 39.24 -8.04 26.24
C ALA A 16 37.91 -7.30 25.99
N THR A 17 37.53 -7.13 24.74
CA THR A 17 36.14 -6.77 24.34
C THR A 17 35.31 -8.04 24.32
N ALA A 18 34.33 -8.12 25.23
CA ALA A 18 33.46 -9.27 25.34
C ALA A 18 32.24 -9.13 24.41
N GLN A 19 32.39 -9.50 23.16
CA GLN A 19 31.24 -9.77 22.27
C GLN A 19 30.74 -11.20 22.51
N VAL A 20 29.44 -11.37 22.54
CA VAL A 20 28.81 -12.69 22.71
C VAL A 20 28.27 -13.19 21.38
N GLY A 21 28.97 -14.13 20.77
CA GLY A 21 28.50 -14.87 19.61
C GLY A 21 27.85 -16.20 20.04
N VAL A 22 26.60 -16.42 19.74
CA VAL A 22 25.93 -17.72 19.91
C VAL A 22 25.89 -18.43 18.57
N ASN A 23 26.66 -19.53 18.46
CA ASN A 23 26.82 -20.24 17.19
C ASN A 23 27.36 -19.36 16.03
N ASN A 24 28.09 -18.30 16.39
CA ASN A 24 28.79 -17.39 15.49
C ASN A 24 30.19 -17.08 16.02
N PRO A 25 31.28 -17.56 15.38
CA PRO A 25 32.64 -17.34 15.83
C PRO A 25 33.16 -15.91 15.56
N ASN A 26 32.47 -15.14 14.71
CA ASN A 26 32.82 -13.77 14.36
C ASN A 26 31.64 -12.81 14.55
N PRO A 27 31.24 -12.51 15.81
CA PRO A 27 30.08 -11.66 16.06
C PRO A 27 30.30 -10.25 15.55
N GLN A 28 29.32 -9.69 14.87
CA GLN A 28 29.35 -8.34 14.32
C GLN A 28 28.70 -7.31 15.26
N GLN A 29 28.04 -7.77 16.32
CA GLN A 29 27.37 -6.97 17.33
C GLN A 29 27.72 -7.48 18.73
N ALA A 30 27.36 -6.70 19.77
CA ALA A 30 27.58 -7.11 21.16
C ALA A 30 26.95 -8.47 21.51
N LEU A 31 25.81 -8.77 20.91
CA LEU A 31 25.17 -10.08 20.88
C LEU A 31 24.85 -10.43 19.43
N ASP A 32 25.39 -11.52 18.93
CA ASP A 32 25.14 -12.00 17.58
C ASP A 32 24.80 -13.50 17.63
N VAL A 33 23.56 -13.84 17.22
CA VAL A 33 22.99 -15.17 17.33
C VAL A 33 22.71 -15.75 15.94
N ASN A 34 23.47 -16.74 15.54
CA ASN A 34 23.17 -17.53 14.36
C ASN A 34 22.23 -18.69 14.74
N GLY A 35 20.92 -18.38 14.82
CA GLY A 35 19.90 -19.31 15.26
C GLY A 35 18.63 -18.61 15.73
N LYS A 36 17.89 -19.28 16.60
CA LYS A 36 16.63 -18.76 17.16
C LYS A 36 16.88 -18.21 18.57
N LEU A 37 16.30 -17.04 18.86
CA LEU A 37 16.27 -16.46 20.20
C LEU A 37 14.88 -16.72 20.82
N ARG A 38 14.85 -17.26 22.04
CA ARG A 38 13.63 -17.35 22.86
C ARG A 38 13.71 -16.32 23.97
N VAL A 39 12.78 -15.38 23.97
CA VAL A 39 12.62 -14.37 25.00
C VAL A 39 11.39 -14.73 25.85
N THR A 40 11.52 -14.64 27.16
CA THR A 40 10.42 -14.87 28.11
C THR A 40 10.27 -13.64 29.02
N ASN A 41 9.27 -13.64 29.91
CA ASN A 41 9.09 -12.63 30.92
C ASN A 41 9.47 -13.22 32.31
N ASP A 42 10.30 -12.54 33.07
CA ASP A 42 10.75 -12.94 34.40
C ASP A 42 10.01 -12.20 35.55
N GLY A 43 9.18 -11.21 35.20
CA GLY A 43 8.45 -10.38 36.17
C GLY A 43 9.30 -9.30 36.87
N ALA A 44 10.59 -9.14 36.49
CA ALA A 44 11.44 -8.08 37.02
C ALA A 44 10.97 -6.68 36.55
N THR A 45 11.33 -5.64 37.31
CA THR A 45 11.07 -4.25 36.90
C THR A 45 11.83 -3.92 35.63
N PRO A 46 11.16 -3.55 34.53
CA PRO A 46 11.85 -3.29 33.27
C PRO A 46 12.59 -1.95 33.29
N GLN A 47 13.61 -1.88 32.47
CA GLN A 47 14.27 -0.61 32.12
C GLN A 47 13.99 -0.28 30.65
N ALA A 48 14.09 0.99 30.27
CA ALA A 48 13.92 1.41 28.87
C ALA A 48 14.81 0.57 27.93
N GLY A 49 14.23 0.04 26.85
CA GLY A 49 14.91 -0.85 25.91
C GLY A 49 14.80 -2.35 26.26
N THR A 50 14.14 -2.72 27.36
CA THR A 50 13.88 -4.13 27.69
C THR A 50 12.86 -4.72 26.69
N ILE A 51 13.13 -5.94 26.22
CA ILE A 51 12.22 -6.69 25.34
C ILE A 51 11.72 -7.93 26.08
N ARG A 52 10.43 -8.23 25.96
CA ARG A 52 9.80 -9.46 26.50
C ARG A 52 8.82 -10.09 25.53
N PHE A 53 8.49 -11.35 25.77
CA PHE A 53 7.33 -12.00 25.20
C PHE A 53 6.19 -12.02 26.24
N ASN A 54 5.07 -11.38 25.94
CA ASN A 54 3.88 -11.37 26.79
C ASN A 54 3.02 -12.59 26.44
N SER A 55 3.05 -13.61 27.32
CA SER A 55 2.31 -14.86 27.11
C SER A 55 0.79 -14.71 27.21
N SER A 56 0.28 -13.63 27.81
CA SER A 56 -1.15 -13.37 27.92
C SER A 56 -1.75 -12.80 26.64
N THR A 57 -0.98 -12.00 25.91
CA THR A 57 -1.39 -11.39 24.62
C THR A 57 -0.83 -12.16 23.42
N GLY A 58 0.24 -12.95 23.61
CA GLY A 58 0.96 -13.63 22.53
C GLY A 58 1.90 -12.71 21.75
N GLU A 59 2.24 -11.54 22.28
CA GLU A 59 2.97 -10.49 21.57
C GLU A 59 4.39 -10.29 22.11
N PHE A 60 5.31 -9.87 21.23
CA PHE A 60 6.58 -9.29 21.65
C PHE A 60 6.38 -7.83 22.00
N GLU A 61 6.92 -7.40 23.14
CA GLU A 61 6.80 -6.03 23.65
C GLU A 61 8.16 -5.45 23.99
N GLY A 62 8.32 -4.15 23.73
CA GLY A 62 9.45 -3.32 24.16
C GLY A 62 9.01 -2.31 25.22
N TYR A 63 9.81 -2.12 26.27
CA TYR A 63 9.55 -1.11 27.28
C TYR A 63 10.24 0.20 26.91
N ASP A 64 9.48 1.29 26.79
CA ASP A 64 10.00 2.60 26.40
C ASP A 64 10.51 3.45 27.58
N GLY A 65 10.40 2.93 28.80
CA GLY A 65 10.72 3.62 30.06
C GLY A 65 9.47 4.05 30.84
N THR A 66 8.29 4.01 30.24
CA THR A 66 6.99 4.35 30.85
C THR A 66 5.98 3.26 30.71
N GLU A 67 5.90 2.62 29.55
CA GLU A 67 4.92 1.56 29.25
C GLU A 67 5.49 0.51 28.30
N TRP A 68 4.85 -0.67 28.28
CA TRP A 68 5.12 -1.73 27.33
C TRP A 68 4.40 -1.46 26.02
N LYS A 69 5.14 -1.46 24.90
CA LYS A 69 4.62 -1.29 23.55
C LYS A 69 4.84 -2.55 22.73
N ILE A 70 3.84 -2.94 21.97
CA ILE A 70 3.93 -4.09 21.08
C ILE A 70 5.00 -3.83 20.02
N LEU A 71 5.95 -4.75 19.87
CA LEU A 71 6.93 -4.75 18.80
C LEU A 71 6.31 -5.44 17.57
N SER A 72 5.22 -4.88 17.06
CA SER A 72 4.68 -5.36 15.78
C SER A 72 5.52 -4.78 14.65
N LEU A 73 5.66 -5.54 13.57
CA LEU A 73 6.16 -5.05 12.28
C LEU A 73 5.12 -4.13 11.60
N GLU A 74 4.16 -3.63 12.37
CA GLU A 74 3.26 -2.60 11.87
C GLU A 74 4.10 -1.40 11.46
N LYS A 75 4.08 -1.15 10.19
CA LYS A 75 4.71 0.00 9.55
C LYS A 75 4.37 1.24 10.38
N SER A 76 5.40 1.85 10.98
CA SER A 76 5.29 3.07 11.78
C SER A 76 4.66 4.20 10.95
N GLY A 77 3.36 4.26 10.98
CA GLY A 77 2.53 5.26 10.35
C GLY A 77 1.15 5.04 10.91
N GLY A 78 0.75 5.84 11.88
CA GLY A 78 -0.54 5.91 12.58
C GLY A 78 -1.55 4.79 12.36
N ALA A 79 -2.46 4.59 13.28
CA ALA A 79 -3.54 3.62 13.14
C ALA A 79 -4.03 3.58 11.69
N PRO A 80 -4.26 2.39 11.07
CA PRO A 80 -4.72 2.29 9.70
C PRO A 80 -5.88 3.25 9.52
N THR A 81 -5.67 4.27 8.70
CA THR A 81 -6.71 5.27 8.47
C THR A 81 -7.84 4.52 7.81
N ALA A 82 -9.01 4.49 8.41
CA ALA A 82 -10.17 3.81 7.85
C ALA A 82 -10.30 4.19 6.36
N PRO A 83 -10.54 3.22 5.47
CA PRO A 83 -10.61 3.47 4.03
C PRO A 83 -11.55 4.64 3.73
N ILE A 84 -11.03 5.71 3.13
CA ILE A 84 -11.83 6.91 2.85
C ILE A 84 -12.53 6.69 1.50
N PRO A 85 -13.87 6.62 1.47
CA PRO A 85 -14.59 6.38 0.23
C PRO A 85 -14.50 7.61 -0.69
N HIS A 86 -14.19 7.37 -1.95
CA HIS A 86 -14.15 8.35 -3.01
C HIS A 86 -14.90 7.86 -4.24
N GLY A 87 -15.40 8.79 -5.02
CA GLY A 87 -16.02 8.49 -6.30
C GLY A 87 -15.86 9.67 -7.26
N GLY A 88 -16.20 9.41 -8.51
CA GLY A 88 -16.17 10.45 -9.53
C GLY A 88 -16.81 9.99 -10.82
N ARG A 89 -16.89 10.91 -11.76
CA ARG A 89 -17.40 10.68 -13.09
C ARG A 89 -16.57 11.45 -14.12
N THR A 90 -16.25 10.80 -15.20
CA THR A 90 -15.71 11.42 -16.40
C THR A 90 -16.72 11.26 -17.52
N SER A 91 -17.13 12.34 -18.15
CA SER A 91 -18.17 12.34 -19.18
C SER A 91 -17.63 12.90 -20.49
N GLY A 92 -18.29 12.55 -21.57
CA GLY A 92 -17.99 13.12 -22.89
C GLY A 92 -16.72 12.57 -23.52
N ILE A 93 -16.30 11.34 -23.20
CA ILE A 93 -15.15 10.70 -23.84
C ILE A 93 -15.56 10.30 -25.26
N LEU A 94 -15.08 11.06 -26.24
CA LEU A 94 -15.36 10.80 -27.64
C LEU A 94 -14.51 9.64 -28.18
N ALA A 95 -15.08 8.91 -29.12
CA ALA A 95 -14.38 7.87 -29.86
C ALA A 95 -13.31 8.47 -30.77
N GLY A 96 -12.25 7.70 -31.03
CA GLY A 96 -11.15 8.14 -31.89
C GLY A 96 -10.27 9.26 -31.27
N ASN A 97 -10.53 9.65 -30.02
CA ASN A 97 -9.68 10.61 -29.34
C ASN A 97 -8.38 9.91 -28.90
N THR A 98 -7.27 10.36 -29.43
CA THR A 98 -5.94 9.84 -29.07
C THR A 98 -5.50 10.22 -27.65
N THR A 99 -6.25 11.11 -27.00
CA THR A 99 -5.96 11.57 -25.65
C THR A 99 -6.85 10.89 -24.63
N ALA A 100 -6.26 10.12 -23.73
CA ALA A 100 -7.01 9.52 -22.64
C ALA A 100 -7.56 10.58 -21.65
N ALA A 101 -8.83 10.45 -21.31
CA ALA A 101 -9.44 11.30 -20.28
C ALA A 101 -8.86 11.00 -18.90
N THR A 102 -8.62 12.05 -18.12
CA THR A 102 -8.17 11.94 -16.72
C THR A 102 -9.39 12.00 -15.80
N CYS A 103 -9.41 11.14 -14.81
CA CYS A 103 -10.48 11.06 -13.83
C CYS A 103 -10.12 11.84 -12.56
N THR A 104 -11.08 12.55 -11.99
CA THR A 104 -10.94 13.22 -10.69
C THR A 104 -11.77 12.49 -9.65
N PHE A 105 -11.18 12.19 -8.51
CA PHE A 105 -11.80 11.50 -7.39
C PHE A 105 -12.16 12.51 -6.29
N PHE A 106 -13.38 12.45 -5.80
CA PHE A 106 -13.89 13.31 -4.74
C PHE A 106 -14.25 12.46 -3.51
N PRO A 107 -13.92 12.91 -2.28
CA PRO A 107 -14.36 12.26 -1.06
C PRO A 107 -15.89 12.18 -1.00
N ALA A 108 -16.44 11.06 -0.55
CA ALA A 108 -17.90 10.90 -0.39
C ALA A 108 -18.48 11.88 0.65
N ALA A 109 -17.67 12.29 1.63
CA ALA A 109 -18.04 13.30 2.63
C ALA A 109 -17.94 14.75 2.11
N GLY A 110 -17.57 14.97 0.85
CA GLY A 110 -17.28 16.27 0.27
C GLY A 110 -15.85 16.74 0.53
N GLY A 111 -15.44 17.80 -0.19
CA GLY A 111 -14.09 18.37 -0.09
C GLY A 111 -13.34 18.36 -1.41
N ALA A 112 -12.06 18.71 -1.36
CA ALA A 112 -11.20 18.75 -2.53
C ALA A 112 -10.94 17.36 -3.09
N GLY A 113 -11.08 17.21 -4.41
CA GLY A 113 -10.73 15.96 -5.11
C GLY A 113 -9.26 15.92 -5.50
N PHE A 114 -8.82 14.76 -5.96
CA PHE A 114 -7.50 14.57 -6.56
C PHE A 114 -7.60 13.86 -7.92
N THR A 115 -6.64 14.11 -8.79
CA THR A 115 -6.45 13.39 -10.06
C THR A 115 -5.31 12.39 -9.96
N ASP A 116 -4.23 12.77 -9.31
CA ASP A 116 -3.10 11.93 -8.99
C ASP A 116 -3.19 11.45 -7.56
N VAL A 117 -2.97 10.17 -7.33
CA VAL A 117 -3.00 9.60 -5.98
C VAL A 117 -1.96 10.33 -5.10
N PRO A 118 -2.35 10.83 -3.92
CA PRO A 118 -1.44 11.53 -3.03
C PRO A 118 -0.20 10.70 -2.63
N PRO A 119 0.93 11.36 -2.31
CA PRO A 119 2.13 10.65 -1.85
C PRO A 119 1.85 9.77 -0.63
N GLY A 120 2.45 8.58 -0.63
CA GLY A 120 2.33 7.62 0.48
C GLY A 120 0.98 6.91 0.56
N ARG A 121 0.11 7.05 -0.45
CA ARG A 121 -1.23 6.45 -0.47
C ARG A 121 -1.46 5.57 -1.68
N PHE A 122 -2.51 4.75 -1.59
CA PHE A 122 -3.05 3.95 -2.68
C PHE A 122 -4.52 4.30 -2.87
N PHE A 123 -4.98 4.21 -4.12
CA PHE A 123 -6.40 4.30 -4.40
C PHE A 123 -6.91 3.01 -5.02
N ILE A 124 -7.83 2.36 -4.32
CA ILE A 124 -8.38 1.06 -4.66
C ILE A 124 -9.74 1.26 -5.31
N ILE A 125 -9.85 0.96 -6.60
CA ILE A 125 -11.10 1.09 -7.36
C ILE A 125 -11.88 -0.22 -7.24
N THR A 126 -13.07 -0.13 -6.65
CA THR A 126 -13.97 -1.26 -6.40
C THR A 126 -15.24 -1.22 -7.23
N GLY A 127 -15.50 -0.15 -7.94
CA GLY A 127 -16.66 -0.06 -8.83
C GLY A 127 -16.40 0.84 -10.01
N ILE A 128 -16.75 0.36 -11.19
CA ILE A 128 -16.72 1.13 -12.43
C ILE A 128 -18.03 0.89 -13.17
N THR A 129 -18.63 1.97 -13.65
CA THR A 129 -19.79 1.93 -14.53
C THR A 129 -19.44 2.65 -15.81
N VAL A 130 -19.58 1.97 -16.93
CA VAL A 130 -19.36 2.52 -18.26
C VAL A 130 -20.71 2.62 -18.95
N GLU A 131 -21.07 3.81 -19.40
CA GLU A 131 -22.32 4.09 -20.09
C GLU A 131 -22.03 4.59 -21.50
N HIS A 132 -22.65 3.97 -22.47
CA HIS A 132 -22.77 4.51 -23.81
C HIS A 132 -24.01 5.42 -23.89
N ASN A 133 -23.84 6.67 -24.28
CA ASN A 133 -24.91 7.69 -24.23
C ASN A 133 -25.45 8.09 -25.59
N GLY A 134 -25.26 7.27 -26.62
CA GLY A 134 -25.73 7.58 -27.94
C GLY A 134 -26.79 6.62 -28.47
N VAL A 135 -27.69 7.12 -29.29
CA VAL A 135 -28.57 6.35 -30.15
C VAL A 135 -28.02 6.45 -31.56
N SER A 136 -27.85 5.32 -32.24
CA SER A 136 -27.32 5.27 -33.60
C SER A 136 -28.17 4.36 -34.46
N ALA A 137 -28.34 4.69 -35.72
CA ALA A 137 -29.02 3.85 -36.70
C ALA A 137 -28.20 2.57 -37.03
N THR A 138 -26.90 2.59 -36.73
CA THR A 138 -25.99 1.45 -36.97
C THR A 138 -25.40 0.97 -35.67
N GLU A 139 -25.20 -0.33 -35.55
CA GLU A 139 -24.50 -0.89 -34.39
C GLU A 139 -23.10 -0.30 -34.27
N ARG A 140 -22.75 0.08 -33.07
CA ARG A 140 -21.42 0.65 -32.71
C ARG A 140 -20.75 -0.25 -31.71
N ILE A 141 -19.46 -0.49 -31.92
CA ILE A 141 -18.62 -1.22 -30.99
C ILE A 141 -17.64 -0.22 -30.39
N MET A 142 -17.56 -0.20 -29.07
CA MET A 142 -16.65 0.67 -28.31
C MET A 142 -15.77 -0.18 -27.42
N ASP A 143 -14.48 0.01 -27.53
CA ASP A 143 -13.50 -0.56 -26.60
C ASP A 143 -13.06 0.53 -25.63
N VAL A 144 -13.50 0.42 -24.38
CA VAL A 144 -13.11 1.32 -23.31
C VAL A 144 -12.00 0.67 -22.52
N ILE A 145 -10.83 1.30 -22.54
CA ILE A 145 -9.62 0.85 -21.85
C ILE A 145 -9.41 1.74 -20.66
N MET A 146 -9.22 1.13 -19.48
CA MET A 146 -9.04 1.84 -18.21
C MET A 146 -7.82 1.27 -17.47
N GLY A 147 -7.09 2.12 -16.81
CA GLY A 147 -5.95 1.69 -16.02
C GLY A 147 -5.12 2.81 -15.46
N PRO A 148 -4.15 2.46 -14.61
CA PRO A 148 -3.18 3.42 -14.10
C PRO A 148 -2.30 3.94 -15.21
N GLY A 149 -1.91 5.20 -15.14
CA GLY A 149 -0.99 5.75 -16.11
C GLY A 149 -0.61 7.21 -15.83
N GLY A 150 0.55 7.58 -16.33
CA GLY A 150 0.98 8.98 -16.46
C GLY A 150 0.76 9.45 -17.89
N THR A 151 1.78 9.40 -18.72
CA THR A 151 1.72 9.74 -20.15
C THR A 151 1.09 8.63 -20.99
N SER A 152 1.20 7.37 -20.58
CA SER A 152 0.60 6.20 -21.23
C SER A 152 -0.23 5.38 -20.26
N ILE A 153 -1.25 4.68 -20.78
CA ILE A 153 -2.14 3.83 -20.00
C ILE A 153 -1.54 2.43 -19.91
N ARG A 154 -1.48 1.88 -18.70
CA ARG A 154 -1.33 0.43 -18.49
C ARG A 154 -2.74 -0.16 -18.41
N THR A 155 -3.11 -0.98 -19.38
CA THR A 155 -4.45 -1.60 -19.43
C THR A 155 -4.64 -2.51 -18.23
N SER A 156 -5.62 -2.19 -17.38
CA SER A 156 -6.04 -3.05 -16.26
C SER A 156 -7.44 -3.61 -16.49
N GLN A 157 -8.31 -2.81 -17.15
CA GLN A 157 -9.67 -3.21 -17.48
C GLN A 157 -9.98 -2.79 -18.92
N GLN A 158 -10.60 -3.68 -19.66
CA GLN A 158 -11.10 -3.41 -21.00
C GLN A 158 -12.55 -3.86 -21.08
N GLN A 159 -13.42 -3.00 -21.56
CA GLN A 159 -14.84 -3.30 -21.78
C GLN A 159 -15.23 -2.99 -23.20
N ARG A 160 -15.88 -3.95 -23.82
CA ARG A 160 -16.50 -3.77 -25.13
C ARG A 160 -18.00 -3.55 -24.94
N LEU A 161 -18.48 -2.44 -25.46
CA LEU A 161 -19.92 -2.11 -25.54
C LEU A 161 -20.32 -2.13 -27.00
N SER A 162 -21.45 -2.73 -27.29
CA SER A 162 -22.03 -2.74 -28.63
C SER A 162 -23.52 -2.48 -28.54
N GLY A 163 -24.08 -1.90 -29.61
CA GLY A 163 -25.50 -1.67 -29.71
C GLY A 163 -25.88 -0.37 -30.41
N THR A 164 -27.14 -0.24 -30.73
CA THR A 164 -27.77 0.94 -31.36
C THR A 164 -28.42 1.86 -30.33
N THR A 165 -28.57 1.39 -29.09
CA THR A 165 -29.23 2.11 -28.01
C THR A 165 -28.27 2.30 -26.82
N ARG A 166 -28.68 3.15 -25.86
CA ARG A 166 -27.92 3.34 -24.60
C ARG A 166 -27.67 1.98 -23.94
N ASN A 167 -26.42 1.73 -23.60
CA ASN A 167 -26.00 0.52 -22.91
C ASN A 167 -25.13 0.88 -21.71
N THR A 168 -25.21 0.08 -20.64
CA THR A 168 -24.46 0.29 -19.40
C THR A 168 -23.84 -1.03 -18.95
N VAL A 169 -22.54 -0.99 -18.71
CA VAL A 169 -21.80 -2.11 -18.11
C VAL A 169 -21.30 -1.70 -16.72
N LYS A 170 -21.56 -2.54 -15.73
CA LYS A 170 -21.08 -2.35 -14.36
C LYS A 170 -20.07 -3.43 -14.03
N MET A 171 -18.94 -3.00 -13.50
CA MET A 171 -17.92 -3.86 -12.89
C MET A 171 -17.88 -3.61 -11.41
N ILE A 172 -17.88 -4.68 -10.62
CA ILE A 172 -17.89 -4.61 -9.16
C ILE A 172 -16.75 -5.49 -8.65
N GLY A 173 -15.90 -4.90 -7.84
CA GLY A 173 -14.86 -5.55 -7.05
C GLY A 173 -15.06 -5.26 -5.56
N SER A 174 -14.10 -5.66 -4.77
CA SER A 174 -14.04 -5.40 -3.32
C SER A 174 -12.65 -4.87 -2.94
N LEU A 175 -12.45 -4.56 -1.67
CA LEU A 175 -11.10 -4.22 -1.17
C LEU A 175 -10.14 -5.41 -1.31
N SER A 176 -10.61 -6.63 -1.02
CA SER A 176 -9.82 -7.86 -1.16
C SER A 176 -9.67 -8.36 -2.61
N SER A 177 -10.53 -7.87 -3.53
CA SER A 177 -10.47 -8.20 -4.95
C SER A 177 -10.77 -6.95 -5.77
N PRO A 178 -9.84 -6.01 -5.83
CA PRO A 178 -10.04 -4.72 -6.49
C PRO A 178 -10.05 -4.86 -8.02
N LEU A 179 -10.73 -3.93 -8.67
CA LEU A 179 -10.70 -3.82 -10.13
C LEU A 179 -9.37 -3.20 -10.62
N ILE A 180 -8.93 -2.15 -9.95
CA ILE A 180 -7.70 -1.41 -10.27
C ILE A 180 -7.12 -0.88 -8.95
N ILE A 181 -5.80 -0.95 -8.82
CA ILE A 181 -5.04 -0.29 -7.76
C ILE A 181 -4.17 0.79 -8.40
N LEU A 182 -4.33 2.02 -7.93
CA LEU A 182 -3.47 3.15 -8.29
C LEU A 182 -2.50 3.43 -7.14
N ARG A 183 -1.24 3.64 -7.48
CA ARG A 183 -0.17 4.00 -6.54
C ARG A 183 0.02 5.51 -6.48
N ALA A 184 0.77 5.97 -5.49
CA ALA A 184 1.14 7.38 -5.36
C ALA A 184 1.66 7.95 -6.69
N GLY A 185 1.11 9.11 -7.12
CA GLY A 185 1.43 9.76 -8.38
C GLY A 185 0.76 9.14 -9.62
N GLU A 186 0.08 8.01 -9.50
CA GLU A 186 -0.70 7.45 -10.61
C GLU A 186 -2.10 8.08 -10.66
N ARG A 187 -2.68 8.07 -11.85
CA ARG A 187 -4.05 8.54 -12.13
C ARG A 187 -4.84 7.50 -12.90
N LEU A 188 -6.16 7.50 -12.76
CA LEU A 188 -7.01 6.71 -13.64
C LEU A 188 -7.12 7.43 -14.99
N ARG A 189 -6.80 6.69 -16.03
CA ARG A 189 -6.95 7.11 -17.42
C ARG A 189 -8.02 6.26 -18.08
N VAL A 190 -8.87 6.89 -18.86
CA VAL A 190 -9.90 6.23 -19.67
C VAL A 190 -9.71 6.60 -21.12
N PHE A 191 -9.69 5.60 -21.97
CA PHE A 191 -9.51 5.75 -23.39
C PHE A 191 -10.63 5.03 -24.12
N ASN A 192 -11.25 5.69 -25.09
CA ASN A 192 -12.26 5.10 -25.96
C ASN A 192 -11.63 4.86 -27.33
N ASN A 193 -11.34 3.59 -27.62
CA ASN A 193 -10.66 3.15 -28.84
C ASN A 193 -11.64 2.77 -29.97
N ALA A 194 -12.87 3.28 -29.95
CA ALA A 194 -13.85 2.97 -30.98
C ALA A 194 -13.68 3.85 -32.25
N ASN A 195 -14.04 3.32 -33.37
CA ASN A 195 -14.07 4.04 -34.67
C ASN A 195 -15.40 4.79 -34.88
N SER A 196 -16.08 5.21 -33.82
CA SER A 196 -17.40 5.82 -33.93
C SER A 196 -17.51 7.08 -33.05
N GLU A 197 -18.37 8.01 -33.40
CA GLU A 197 -18.67 9.24 -32.68
C GLU A 197 -19.45 9.02 -31.36
N ALA A 198 -19.38 7.84 -30.79
CA ALA A 198 -20.11 7.50 -29.60
C ALA A 198 -19.48 8.13 -28.36
N ILE A 199 -20.31 8.76 -27.55
CA ILE A 199 -19.89 9.34 -26.27
C ILE A 199 -19.98 8.29 -25.17
N VAL A 200 -18.90 8.13 -24.44
CA VAL A 200 -18.83 7.25 -23.27
C VAL A 200 -18.72 8.10 -21.99
N ASN A 201 -19.50 7.73 -21.01
CA ASN A 201 -19.38 8.24 -19.65
C ASN A 201 -18.86 7.12 -18.74
N VAL A 202 -17.95 7.44 -17.86
CA VAL A 202 -17.40 6.50 -16.89
C VAL A 202 -17.59 7.05 -15.49
N SER A 203 -18.30 6.31 -14.65
CA SER A 203 -18.39 6.59 -13.21
C SER A 203 -17.58 5.54 -12.47
N TYR A 204 -16.89 5.97 -11.42
CA TYR A 204 -16.01 5.10 -10.65
C TYR A 204 -16.12 5.41 -9.16
N ARG A 205 -15.87 4.40 -8.33
CA ARG A 205 -15.84 4.48 -6.89
C ARG A 205 -14.73 3.61 -6.33
N GLY A 206 -14.22 4.01 -5.18
CA GLY A 206 -13.13 3.29 -4.53
C GLY A 206 -12.81 3.86 -3.15
N PHE A 207 -11.66 3.50 -2.65
CA PHE A 207 -11.19 3.90 -1.34
C PHE A 207 -9.75 4.39 -1.41
N LEU A 208 -9.48 5.53 -0.77
CA LEU A 208 -8.13 6.00 -0.53
C LEU A 208 -7.64 5.37 0.77
N VAL A 209 -6.46 4.74 0.73
CA VAL A 209 -5.89 3.97 1.83
C VAL A 209 -4.40 4.28 1.98
N ASP A 210 -3.87 4.07 3.17
CA ASP A 210 -2.46 4.33 3.47
C ASP A 210 -1.57 3.12 3.13
N ASP A 211 -2.14 1.90 3.13
CA ASP A 211 -1.46 0.66 2.77
C ASP A 211 -2.40 -0.31 2.04
N LEU A 212 -1.88 -1.48 1.65
CA LEU A 212 -2.63 -2.54 0.97
C LEU A 212 -2.83 -3.79 1.85
N ASP A 213 -2.44 -3.72 3.11
CA ASP A 213 -2.58 -4.82 4.06
C ASP A 213 -3.95 -4.74 4.75
N TYR A 214 -4.92 -5.55 4.25
CA TYR A 214 -6.29 -5.68 4.79
C TYR A 214 -6.59 -7.11 5.21
#